data_c30c79b69080600abd252efc27c7670a
#
_entry.id   c30c79b69080600abd252efc27c7670a
#
_cell.length_a   1.000
_cell.length_b   1.000
_cell.length_c   1.000
_cell.angle_alpha   90.00
_cell.angle_beta   90.00
_cell.angle_gamma   90.00
#
_symmetry.space_group_name_H-M   'P 1'
#
loop_
_entity.id
_entity.type
_entity.pdbx_description
1 polymer ?
#
loop_
_entity_poly.entity_id
_entity_poly.type
_entity_poly.pdbx_seq_one_letter_code
_entity_poly.pdbx_strand_id
1 'polypeptide(L)'
;ALLRLGCPGEAEAFFWWLLHASQLTHPRLQVLYRLDGGERAPERTLELDGYRGSRPVRVGNEAAAQTQLDIYGDLLQTALIYAEAGGRLDRETGRRLAGIADLVCRIWRRPDSGIWEVRGQPLHFTHSKMMCWVALDRALCLCDAGHVPSRHASTWRREVLAIREFIETRCW
;
A
#
# COMPACT_ATOMS: atom_id res chain seq x y z
N ALA A 1 -9.43 8.15 7.76
CA ALA A 1 -9.85 9.56 7.94
C ALA A 1 -11.34 9.72 7.69
N LEU A 2 -11.87 9.44 6.48
CA LEU A 2 -13.27 9.69 6.08
C LEU A 2 -14.30 9.04 7.04
N LEU A 3 -14.10 7.78 7.43
CA LEU A 3 -14.99 7.10 8.39
C LEU A 3 -15.09 7.84 9.72
N ARG A 4 -13.96 8.34 10.24
CA ARG A 4 -13.93 9.11 11.50
C ARG A 4 -14.52 10.50 11.39
N LEU A 5 -14.60 11.04 10.18
CA LEU A 5 -15.23 12.33 9.86
C LEU A 5 -16.73 12.21 9.57
N GLY A 6 -17.31 11.00 9.68
CA GLY A 6 -18.74 10.79 9.43
C GLY A 6 -19.09 10.71 7.94
N CYS A 7 -18.13 10.40 7.07
CA CYS A 7 -18.32 10.24 5.62
C CYS A 7 -18.17 8.76 5.20
N PRO A 8 -19.05 7.84 5.66
CA PRO A 8 -18.88 6.41 5.38
C PRO A 8 -19.08 6.07 3.90
N GLY A 9 -19.97 6.75 3.19
CA GLY A 9 -20.22 6.51 1.77
C GLY A 9 -19.00 6.81 0.91
N GLU A 10 -18.35 7.94 1.14
CA GLU A 10 -17.12 8.33 0.45
C GLU A 10 -15.95 7.41 0.80
N ALA A 11 -15.87 6.96 2.06
CA ALA A 11 -14.86 6.00 2.50
C ALA A 11 -15.02 4.65 1.79
N GLU A 12 -16.24 4.15 1.68
CA GLU A 12 -16.58 2.94 0.97
C GLU A 12 -16.27 3.07 -0.53
N ALA A 13 -16.72 4.15 -1.17
CA ALA A 13 -16.48 4.40 -2.59
C ALA A 13 -14.97 4.45 -2.90
N PHE A 14 -14.19 5.14 -2.06
CA PHE A 14 -12.74 5.20 -2.23
C PHE A 14 -12.07 3.83 -2.04
N PHE A 15 -12.47 3.06 -1.04
CA PHE A 15 -11.91 1.73 -0.79
C PHE A 15 -12.15 0.79 -1.98
N TRP A 16 -13.37 0.74 -2.49
CA TRP A 16 -13.70 -0.09 -3.65
C TRP A 16 -13.02 0.39 -4.92
N TRP A 17 -12.91 1.72 -5.13
CA TRP A 17 -12.14 2.27 -6.23
C TRP A 17 -10.67 1.82 -6.18
N LEU A 18 -10.02 1.89 -5.00
CA LEU A 18 -8.62 1.48 -4.83
C LEU A 18 -8.43 -0.01 -5.12
N LEU A 19 -9.32 -0.85 -4.61
CA LEU A 19 -9.29 -2.29 -4.90
C LEU A 19 -9.49 -2.58 -6.39
N HIS A 20 -10.38 -1.84 -7.05
CA HIS A 20 -10.61 -1.99 -8.49
C HIS A 20 -9.39 -1.50 -9.29
N ALA A 21 -8.89 -0.32 -9.02
CA ALA A 21 -7.72 0.24 -9.70
C ALA A 21 -6.47 -0.66 -9.58
N SER A 22 -6.28 -1.30 -8.41
CA SER A 22 -5.16 -2.22 -8.18
C SER A 22 -5.35 -3.62 -8.78
N GLN A 23 -6.49 -3.92 -9.40
CA GLN A 23 -6.81 -5.27 -9.90
C GLN A 23 -5.85 -5.74 -10.98
N LEU A 24 -5.47 -4.88 -11.91
CA LEU A 24 -4.60 -5.22 -13.05
C LEU A 24 -3.17 -5.52 -12.64
N THR A 25 -2.71 -4.92 -11.53
CA THR A 25 -1.33 -5.10 -11.04
C THR A 25 -1.20 -6.12 -9.91
N HIS A 26 -2.35 -6.61 -9.40
CA HIS A 26 -2.39 -7.53 -8.27
C HIS A 26 -1.45 -8.75 -8.45
N PRO A 27 -0.71 -9.16 -7.42
CA PRO A 27 -0.69 -8.65 -6.03
C PRO A 27 0.24 -7.43 -5.82
N ARG A 28 0.89 -6.93 -6.86
CA ARG A 28 1.71 -5.72 -6.77
C ARG A 28 0.82 -4.48 -6.77
N LEU A 29 1.14 -3.52 -5.91
CA LEU A 29 0.50 -2.22 -5.90
C LEU A 29 1.41 -1.22 -6.62
N GLN A 30 0.80 -0.25 -7.29
CA GLN A 30 1.49 0.91 -7.84
C GLN A 30 1.47 2.05 -6.83
N VAL A 31 2.49 2.89 -6.84
CA VAL A 31 2.55 4.10 -6.00
C VAL A 31 1.43 5.09 -6.36
N LEU A 32 1.08 5.14 -7.63
CA LEU A 32 0.05 6.03 -8.16
C LEU A 32 -0.88 5.28 -9.10
N TYR A 33 -2.16 5.63 -9.02
CA TYR A 33 -3.20 5.25 -9.97
C TYR A 33 -3.88 6.52 -10.49
N ARG A 34 -4.19 6.56 -11.77
CA ARG A 34 -5.04 7.60 -12.34
C ARG A 34 -6.48 7.43 -11.85
N LEU A 35 -7.27 8.48 -11.88
CA LEU A 35 -8.68 8.41 -11.48
C LEU A 35 -9.50 7.42 -12.31
N ASP A 36 -9.11 7.22 -13.57
CA ASP A 36 -9.69 6.22 -14.48
C ASP A 36 -9.14 4.77 -14.25
N GLY A 37 -8.31 4.55 -13.22
CA GLY A 37 -7.68 3.27 -12.92
C GLY A 37 -6.41 2.99 -13.73
N GLY A 38 -5.98 3.90 -14.59
CA GLY A 38 -4.76 3.73 -15.39
C GLY A 38 -3.50 3.74 -14.51
N GLU A 39 -2.54 2.90 -14.87
CA GLU A 39 -1.30 2.67 -14.10
C GLU A 39 -0.16 3.61 -14.50
N ARG A 40 -0.29 4.31 -15.61
CA ARG A 40 0.81 5.12 -16.18
C ARG A 40 0.55 6.60 -15.97
N ALA A 41 1.43 7.23 -15.21
CA ALA A 41 1.45 8.68 -14.99
C ALA A 41 2.87 9.24 -15.24
N PRO A 42 3.45 9.08 -16.47
CA PRO A 42 4.82 9.50 -16.72
C PRO A 42 4.95 11.01 -16.51
N GLU A 43 6.03 11.41 -15.86
CA GLU A 43 6.37 12.82 -15.70
C GLU A 43 6.79 13.40 -17.07
N ARG A 44 6.25 14.57 -17.42
CA ARG A 44 6.62 15.33 -18.61
C ARG A 44 6.58 16.83 -18.35
N THR A 45 7.50 17.56 -18.93
CA THR A 45 7.51 19.03 -18.88
C THR A 45 6.47 19.59 -19.84
N LEU A 46 5.80 20.63 -19.40
CA LEU A 46 4.85 21.41 -20.21
C LEU A 46 5.47 22.77 -20.57
N GLU A 47 5.19 23.23 -21.78
CA GLU A 47 5.54 24.58 -22.26
C GLU A 47 4.62 25.65 -21.67
N LEU A 48 4.68 25.80 -20.34
CA LEU A 48 3.88 26.77 -19.56
C LEU A 48 4.78 27.61 -18.67
N ASP A 49 4.39 28.86 -18.46
CA ASP A 49 4.95 29.68 -17.43
C ASP A 49 4.33 29.30 -16.08
N GLY A 50 5.16 28.81 -15.18
CA GLY A 50 4.76 28.50 -13.81
C GLY A 50 4.48 29.75 -12.99
N TYR A 51 3.91 29.55 -11.78
CA TYR A 51 3.68 30.65 -10.86
C TYR A 51 4.96 31.46 -10.61
N ARG A 52 4.88 32.78 -10.85
CA ARG A 52 6.04 33.71 -10.78
C ARG A 52 7.27 33.27 -11.60
N GLY A 53 7.04 32.63 -12.75
CA GLY A 53 8.10 32.16 -13.63
C GLY A 53 8.83 30.90 -13.16
N SER A 54 8.28 30.16 -12.18
CA SER A 54 8.85 28.89 -11.72
C SER A 54 8.84 27.86 -12.83
N ARG A 55 9.99 27.33 -13.19
CA ARG A 55 10.17 26.31 -14.25
C ARG A 55 11.03 25.15 -13.75
N PRO A 56 10.83 23.94 -14.32
CA PRO A 56 9.83 23.54 -15.30
C PRO A 56 8.45 23.30 -14.68
N VAL A 57 7.39 23.54 -15.44
CA VAL A 57 6.03 23.08 -15.10
C VAL A 57 5.91 21.63 -15.57
N ARG A 58 5.46 20.75 -14.69
CA ARG A 58 5.39 19.31 -14.98
C ARG A 58 4.00 18.75 -14.73
N VAL A 59 3.65 17.70 -15.47
CA VAL A 59 2.48 16.86 -15.27
C VAL A 59 2.92 15.40 -15.15
N GLY A 60 2.18 14.59 -14.39
CA GLY A 60 2.59 13.26 -14.03
C GLY A 60 3.52 13.23 -12.81
N ASN A 61 4.03 12.05 -12.48
CA ASN A 61 4.98 11.89 -11.39
C ASN A 61 5.91 10.70 -11.68
N GLU A 62 7.22 10.92 -11.62
CA GLU A 62 8.24 9.90 -11.83
C GLU A 62 8.19 8.79 -10.75
N ALA A 63 7.64 9.09 -9.58
CA ALA A 63 7.41 8.10 -8.52
C ALA A 63 6.49 6.95 -8.95
N ALA A 64 5.70 7.10 -10.01
CA ALA A 64 4.90 6.01 -10.59
C ALA A 64 5.73 4.78 -10.97
N ALA A 65 7.04 4.95 -11.24
CA ALA A 65 7.96 3.85 -11.57
C ALA A 65 8.69 3.29 -10.33
N GLN A 66 8.52 3.89 -9.16
CA GLN A 66 9.21 3.49 -7.93
C GLN A 66 8.59 2.24 -7.30
N THR A 67 9.38 1.59 -6.46
CA THR A 67 8.87 0.59 -5.51
C THR A 67 8.80 1.22 -4.13
N GLN A 68 7.61 1.23 -3.54
CA GLN A 68 7.38 1.69 -2.17
C GLN A 68 6.69 0.57 -1.40
N LEU A 69 7.29 0.13 -0.30
CA LEU A 69 6.81 -1.03 0.46
C LEU A 69 5.76 -0.66 1.51
N ASP A 70 5.63 0.61 1.85
CA ASP A 70 4.67 1.11 2.83
C ASP A 70 3.22 1.02 2.35
N ILE A 71 2.96 1.18 1.05
CA ILE A 71 1.61 1.15 0.46
C ILE A 71 0.82 -0.14 0.76
N TYR A 72 1.52 -1.26 0.98
CA TYR A 72 0.88 -2.53 1.35
C TYR A 72 0.28 -2.47 2.76
N GLY A 73 0.97 -1.80 3.68
CA GLY A 73 0.47 -1.55 5.03
C GLY A 73 -0.76 -0.65 5.03
N ASP A 74 -0.75 0.40 4.22
CA ASP A 74 -1.88 1.32 4.09
C ASP A 74 -3.13 0.61 3.57
N LEU A 75 -2.98 -0.25 2.56
CA LEU A 75 -4.12 -0.99 2.02
C LEU A 75 -4.69 -1.99 3.03
N LEU A 76 -3.85 -2.82 3.66
CA LEU A 76 -4.33 -3.81 4.64
C LEU A 76 -4.92 -3.13 5.90
N GLN A 77 -4.35 -2.02 6.36
CA GLN A 77 -4.92 -1.20 7.44
C GLN A 77 -6.27 -0.61 7.04
N THR A 78 -6.40 -0.11 5.81
CA THR A 78 -7.67 0.43 5.31
C THR A 78 -8.73 -0.66 5.20
N ALA A 79 -8.37 -1.87 4.75
CA ALA A 79 -9.27 -3.01 4.68
C ALA A 79 -9.77 -3.44 6.08
N LEU A 80 -8.87 -3.46 7.08
CA LEU A 80 -9.26 -3.77 8.46
C LEU A 80 -10.22 -2.71 9.03
N ILE A 81 -9.89 -1.42 8.89
CA ILE A 81 -10.75 -0.32 9.34
C ILE A 81 -12.14 -0.38 8.67
N TYR A 82 -12.19 -0.72 7.38
CA TYR A 82 -13.45 -0.87 6.65
C TYR A 82 -14.28 -2.03 7.20
N ALA A 83 -13.66 -3.19 7.45
CA ALA A 83 -14.34 -4.35 8.03
C ALA A 83 -14.83 -4.09 9.46
N GLU A 84 -14.00 -3.45 10.31
CA GLU A 84 -14.37 -3.06 11.70
C GLU A 84 -15.53 -2.05 11.74
N ALA A 85 -15.66 -1.22 10.71
CA ALA A 85 -16.79 -0.30 10.55
C ALA A 85 -18.07 -0.99 10.03
N GLY A 86 -18.08 -2.31 9.91
CA GLY A 86 -19.21 -3.09 9.41
C GLY A 86 -19.25 -3.27 7.90
N GLY A 87 -18.21 -2.84 7.19
CA GLY A 87 -18.05 -3.06 5.75
C GLY A 87 -17.88 -4.55 5.42
N ARG A 88 -18.49 -4.99 4.33
CA ARG A 88 -18.45 -6.40 3.91
C ARG A 88 -17.33 -6.63 2.91
N LEU A 89 -16.40 -7.51 3.25
CA LEU A 89 -15.38 -8.03 2.34
C LEU A 89 -15.87 -9.39 1.79
N ASP A 90 -16.05 -9.46 0.48
CA ASP A 90 -16.41 -10.71 -0.16
C ASP A 90 -15.23 -11.69 -0.21
N ARG A 91 -15.52 -12.93 -0.61
CA ARG A 91 -14.52 -14.01 -0.64
C ARG A 91 -13.38 -13.74 -1.64
N GLU A 92 -13.67 -13.05 -2.73
CA GLU A 92 -12.66 -12.69 -3.73
C GLU A 92 -11.71 -11.62 -3.19
N THR A 93 -12.25 -10.56 -2.61
CA THR A 93 -11.49 -9.51 -1.92
C THR A 93 -10.60 -10.10 -0.83
N GLY A 94 -11.13 -11.01 0.01
CA GLY A 94 -10.34 -11.70 1.03
C GLY A 94 -9.16 -12.48 0.45
N ARG A 95 -9.34 -13.18 -0.68
CA ARG A 95 -8.23 -13.88 -1.37
C ARG A 95 -7.20 -12.90 -1.94
N ARG A 96 -7.64 -11.77 -2.47
CA ARG A 96 -6.75 -10.72 -2.99
C ARG A 96 -5.89 -10.12 -1.88
N LEU A 97 -6.50 -9.78 -0.74
CA LEU A 97 -5.77 -9.28 0.43
C LEU A 97 -4.76 -10.32 0.97
N ALA A 98 -5.12 -11.61 0.98
CA ALA A 98 -4.18 -12.69 1.30
C ALA A 98 -3.00 -12.74 0.32
N GLY A 99 -3.25 -12.61 -0.98
CA GLY A 99 -2.20 -12.58 -2.01
C GLY A 99 -1.24 -11.40 -1.83
N ILE A 100 -1.73 -10.26 -1.36
CA ILE A 100 -0.92 -9.09 -1.01
C ILE A 100 -0.04 -9.40 0.20
N ALA A 101 -0.58 -9.97 1.28
CA ALA A 101 0.19 -10.38 2.44
C ALA A 101 1.29 -11.42 2.08
N ASP A 102 0.97 -12.38 1.22
CA ASP A 102 1.95 -13.33 0.70
C ASP A 102 3.06 -12.66 -0.12
N LEU A 103 2.74 -11.61 -0.88
CA LEU A 103 3.74 -10.82 -1.59
C LEU A 103 4.65 -10.09 -0.60
N VAL A 104 4.08 -9.44 0.42
CA VAL A 104 4.87 -8.74 1.47
C VAL A 104 5.88 -9.68 2.11
N CYS A 105 5.52 -10.92 2.45
CA CYS A 105 6.45 -11.92 2.96
C CYS A 105 7.68 -12.14 2.07
N ARG A 106 7.53 -12.00 0.75
CA ARG A 106 8.61 -12.21 -0.22
C ARG A 106 9.46 -10.97 -0.46
N ILE A 107 8.90 -9.76 -0.28
CA ILE A 107 9.54 -8.53 -0.73
C ILE A 107 10.04 -7.61 0.39
N TRP A 108 9.58 -7.74 1.63
CA TRP A 108 9.90 -6.80 2.70
C TRP A 108 11.41 -6.65 2.98
N ARG A 109 12.21 -7.69 2.65
CA ARG A 109 13.68 -7.66 2.76
C ARG A 109 14.36 -6.82 1.68
N ARG A 110 13.64 -6.34 0.70
CA ARG A 110 14.19 -5.51 -0.38
C ARG A 110 14.31 -4.05 0.08
N PRO A 111 15.29 -3.30 -0.42
CA PRO A 111 15.28 -1.85 -0.33
C PRO A 111 14.16 -1.27 -1.20
N ASP A 112 13.74 -0.06 -0.92
CA ASP A 112 12.71 0.67 -1.66
C ASP A 112 13.00 2.17 -1.74
N SER A 113 12.11 2.96 -2.35
CA SER A 113 12.28 4.42 -2.46
C SER A 113 11.74 5.19 -1.27
N GLY A 114 11.01 4.52 -0.36
CA GLY A 114 10.38 5.12 0.81
C GLY A 114 9.27 6.11 0.48
N ILE A 115 8.54 6.53 1.50
CA ILE A 115 7.40 7.45 1.40
C ILE A 115 7.76 8.84 0.85
N TRP A 116 9.03 9.24 0.96
CA TRP A 116 9.51 10.55 0.51
C TRP A 116 9.87 10.59 -0.98
N GLU A 117 9.59 9.53 -1.73
CA GLU A 117 9.84 9.44 -3.18
C GLU A 117 11.29 9.79 -3.56
N VAL A 118 12.25 9.32 -2.75
CA VAL A 118 13.67 9.64 -2.95
C VAL A 118 14.11 9.22 -4.36
N ARG A 119 14.69 10.16 -5.11
CA ARG A 119 15.18 9.95 -6.49
C ARG A 119 16.59 9.32 -6.54
N GLY A 120 17.05 8.76 -5.44
CA GLY A 120 18.34 8.08 -5.31
C GLY A 120 18.23 6.57 -5.44
N GLN A 121 19.28 5.88 -5.02
CA GLN A 121 19.25 4.42 -4.93
C GLN A 121 18.29 3.97 -3.84
N PRO A 122 17.55 2.87 -4.05
CA PRO A 122 16.69 2.30 -3.02
C PRO A 122 17.46 1.95 -1.75
N LEU A 123 16.86 2.24 -0.59
CA LEU A 123 17.42 1.99 0.73
C LEU A 123 16.44 1.23 1.63
N HIS A 124 16.92 0.81 2.80
CA HIS A 124 16.05 0.25 3.84
C HIS A 124 15.54 1.38 4.73
N PHE A 125 14.31 1.80 4.51
CA PHE A 125 13.65 2.81 5.35
C PHE A 125 12.91 2.14 6.50
N THR A 126 13.09 2.63 7.72
CA THR A 126 12.37 2.16 8.91
C THR A 126 10.85 2.19 8.71
N HIS A 127 10.33 3.30 8.16
CA HIS A 127 8.90 3.45 7.87
C HIS A 127 8.40 2.32 6.96
N SER A 128 9.09 2.02 5.84
CA SER A 128 8.70 0.95 4.92
C SER A 128 8.68 -0.42 5.61
N LYS A 129 9.64 -0.69 6.51
CA LYS A 129 9.66 -1.95 7.28
C LYS A 129 8.53 -2.00 8.29
N MET A 130 8.26 -0.90 9.00
CA MET A 130 7.10 -0.79 9.89
C MET A 130 5.79 -1.05 9.15
N MET A 131 5.62 -0.49 7.95
CA MET A 131 4.40 -0.68 7.17
C MET A 131 4.28 -2.10 6.60
N CYS A 132 5.39 -2.78 6.28
CA CYS A 132 5.37 -4.22 5.98
C CYS A 132 4.92 -5.04 7.20
N TRP A 133 5.38 -4.68 8.39
CA TRP A 133 4.91 -5.29 9.65
C TRP A 133 3.41 -5.06 9.83
N VAL A 134 2.94 -3.81 9.66
CA VAL A 134 1.51 -3.45 9.72
C VAL A 134 0.70 -4.28 8.73
N ALA A 135 1.16 -4.42 7.48
CA ALA A 135 0.48 -5.21 6.46
C ALA A 135 0.19 -6.64 6.94
N LEU A 136 1.20 -7.33 7.45
CA LEU A 136 1.04 -8.72 7.89
C LEU A 136 0.23 -8.84 9.19
N ASP A 137 0.40 -7.92 10.13
CA ASP A 137 -0.39 -7.88 11.36
C ASP A 137 -1.88 -7.66 11.04
N ARG A 138 -2.22 -6.72 10.14
CA ARG A 138 -3.60 -6.46 9.74
C ARG A 138 -4.20 -7.61 8.93
N ALA A 139 -3.39 -8.29 8.11
CA ALA A 139 -3.81 -9.51 7.43
C ALA A 139 -4.17 -10.63 8.43
N LEU A 140 -3.42 -10.76 9.52
CA LEU A 140 -3.72 -11.69 10.61
C LEU A 140 -5.02 -11.31 11.33
N CYS A 141 -5.22 -10.04 11.68
CA CYS A 141 -6.48 -9.57 12.27
C CYS A 141 -7.69 -9.87 11.36
N LEU A 142 -7.58 -9.59 10.06
CA LEU A 142 -8.62 -9.92 9.10
C LEU A 142 -8.86 -11.43 8.95
N CYS A 143 -7.80 -12.24 9.08
CA CYS A 143 -7.88 -13.69 9.07
C CYS A 143 -8.61 -14.22 10.31
N ASP A 144 -8.25 -13.74 11.50
CA ASP A 144 -8.86 -14.13 12.76
C ASP A 144 -10.35 -13.71 12.83
N ALA A 145 -10.71 -12.61 12.15
CA ALA A 145 -12.10 -12.18 11.95
C ALA A 145 -12.86 -12.92 10.83
N GLY A 146 -12.21 -13.85 10.12
CA GLY A 146 -12.83 -14.67 9.06
C GLY A 146 -12.97 -13.96 7.70
N HIS A 147 -12.42 -12.77 7.52
CA HIS A 147 -12.48 -12.00 6.26
C HIS A 147 -11.43 -12.45 5.23
N VAL A 148 -10.31 -13.02 5.69
CA VAL A 148 -9.18 -13.44 4.86
C VAL A 148 -8.87 -14.92 5.10
N PRO A 149 -8.56 -15.72 4.05
CA PRO A 149 -8.22 -17.15 4.22
C PRO A 149 -6.99 -17.36 5.11
N SER A 150 -7.05 -18.35 6.00
CA SER A 150 -6.01 -18.68 7.00
C SER A 150 -4.84 -19.52 6.47
N ARG A 151 -4.87 -19.92 5.19
CA ARG A 151 -3.92 -20.89 4.60
C ARG A 151 -2.45 -20.56 4.88
N HIS A 152 -2.06 -19.29 4.87
CA HIS A 152 -0.68 -18.85 5.04
C HIS A 152 -0.43 -18.05 6.34
N ALA A 153 -1.39 -18.05 7.26
CA ALA A 153 -1.31 -17.29 8.51
C ALA A 153 -0.06 -17.64 9.35
N SER A 154 0.39 -18.90 9.36
CA SER A 154 1.62 -19.31 10.06
C SER A 154 2.86 -18.67 9.45
N THR A 155 2.93 -18.51 8.13
CA THR A 155 4.01 -17.80 7.43
C THR A 155 3.98 -16.32 7.80
N TRP A 156 2.81 -15.67 7.78
CA TRP A 156 2.66 -14.27 8.15
C TRP A 156 3.12 -14.00 9.59
N ARG A 157 2.72 -14.87 10.56
CA ARG A 157 3.17 -14.75 11.97
C ARG A 157 4.68 -14.83 12.09
N ARG A 158 5.34 -15.74 11.37
CA ARG A 158 6.80 -15.86 11.36
C ARG A 158 7.46 -14.61 10.78
N GLU A 159 6.96 -14.09 9.66
CA GLU A 159 7.53 -12.91 9.02
C GLU A 159 7.30 -11.62 9.83
N VAL A 160 6.17 -11.49 10.54
CA VAL A 160 5.95 -10.39 11.51
C VAL A 160 7.07 -10.34 12.55
N LEU A 161 7.46 -11.50 13.11
CA LEU A 161 8.56 -11.57 14.09
C LEU A 161 9.90 -11.20 13.44
N ALA A 162 10.16 -11.70 12.24
CA ALA A 162 11.40 -11.40 11.51
C ALA A 162 11.53 -9.91 11.12
N ILE A 163 10.42 -9.27 10.73
CA ILE A 163 10.41 -7.83 10.44
C ILE A 163 10.67 -7.03 11.72
N ARG A 164 10.04 -7.40 12.83
CA ARG A 164 10.25 -6.76 14.12
C ARG A 164 11.72 -6.84 14.54
N GLU A 165 12.31 -8.03 14.51
CA GLU A 165 13.73 -8.23 14.82
C GLU A 165 14.63 -7.36 13.91
N PHE A 166 14.33 -7.31 12.60
CA PHE A 166 15.08 -6.47 11.67
C PHE A 166 15.00 -4.98 12.06
N ILE A 167 13.82 -4.47 12.41
CA ILE A 167 13.64 -3.09 12.84
C ILE A 167 14.43 -2.83 14.11
N GLU A 168 14.33 -3.69 15.11
CA GLU A 168 14.98 -3.54 16.40
C GLU A 168 16.51 -3.63 16.31
N THR A 169 17.06 -4.33 15.32
CA THR A 169 18.51 -4.55 15.19
C THR A 169 19.19 -3.72 14.10
N ARG A 170 18.46 -3.20 13.12
CA ARG A 170 19.01 -2.56 11.92
C ARG A 170 18.54 -1.13 11.66
N CYS A 171 17.50 -0.68 12.36
CA CYS A 171 16.87 0.62 12.09
C CYS A 171 17.08 1.66 13.21
N TRP A 172 18.12 1.47 14.02
CA TRP A 172 18.55 2.39 15.10
C TRP A 172 19.84 3.10 14.74
#